data_1e01dfcddc492ac65c5600961b5dca57
#
_entry.id   1e01dfcddc492ac65c5600961b5dca57
#
_cell.length_a   1.000
_cell.length_b   1.000
_cell.length_c   1.000
_cell.angle_alpha   90.00
_cell.angle_beta   90.00
_cell.angle_gamma   90.00
#
_symmetry.space_group_name_H-M   'P 1'
#
loop_
_entity.id
_entity.type
_entity.pdbx_description
1 polymer ?
#
loop_
_entity_poly.entity_id
_entity_poly.type
_entity_poly.pdbx_seq_one_letter_code
_entity_poly.pdbx_strand_id
1 'polypeptide(L)'
;MTAEKPALIVRCPHCKNVIRLREVDGQSRVIKYLCSKCQEIVRIDLVQDEVKSSSSPDSFAKTEHRRKILVADDTVTVRKIAAHLLTSAGYDVLEAEDGRQALELVQNEHPDLILLDLLMPKMTGFDVLREIKKIDRVKETPILIMSGVFKKDVLDFLQAAGVAGFLDKEQIKDSLLFRVQQILAA
;
A
#
# COMPACT_ATOMS: atom_id res chain seq x y z
N MET A 1 25.65 43.31 -10.58
CA MET A 1 24.88 42.26 -11.27
C MET A 1 24.72 41.14 -10.28
N THR A 2 23.58 41.08 -9.58
CA THR A 2 23.29 40.09 -8.56
C THR A 2 22.76 38.83 -9.25
N ALA A 3 23.54 37.75 -9.21
CA ALA A 3 23.11 36.47 -9.74
C ALA A 3 21.98 35.94 -8.84
N GLU A 4 20.76 35.89 -9.37
CA GLU A 4 19.64 35.23 -8.71
C GLU A 4 19.94 33.73 -8.56
N LYS A 5 19.96 33.25 -7.33
CA LYS A 5 20.09 31.81 -7.05
C LYS A 5 18.88 31.05 -7.62
N PRO A 6 19.09 29.91 -8.28
CA PRO A 6 17.99 29.15 -8.84
C PRO A 6 17.01 28.70 -7.74
N ALA A 7 15.72 28.94 -7.94
CA ALA A 7 14.68 28.50 -7.03
C ALA A 7 14.54 26.98 -7.10
N LEU A 8 14.61 26.30 -5.97
CA LEU A 8 14.34 24.87 -5.91
C LEU A 8 12.83 24.63 -6.12
N ILE A 9 12.49 23.81 -7.10
CA ILE A 9 11.11 23.44 -7.42
C ILE A 9 10.86 21.99 -6.99
N VAL A 10 9.93 21.80 -6.06
CA VAL A 10 9.52 20.48 -5.57
C VAL A 10 8.02 20.29 -5.72
N ARG A 11 7.56 19.05 -5.77
CA ARG A 11 6.13 18.71 -5.81
C ARG A 11 5.70 18.14 -4.47
N CYS A 12 4.56 18.61 -3.95
CA CYS A 12 3.97 18.03 -2.76
C CYS A 12 3.63 16.55 -2.99
N PRO A 13 4.09 15.62 -2.16
CA PRO A 13 3.79 14.20 -2.32
C PRO A 13 2.30 13.89 -2.15
N HIS A 14 1.59 14.68 -1.32
CA HIS A 14 0.18 14.46 -1.02
C HIS A 14 -0.79 14.97 -2.08
N CYS A 15 -0.58 16.20 -2.61
CA CYS A 15 -1.54 16.84 -3.53
C CYS A 15 -0.94 17.23 -4.88
N LYS A 16 0.33 16.87 -5.15
CA LYS A 16 1.09 17.14 -6.39
C LYS A 16 1.26 18.65 -6.71
N ASN A 17 0.86 19.54 -5.80
CA ASN A 17 1.06 20.97 -5.97
C ASN A 17 2.53 21.32 -6.09
N VAL A 18 2.85 22.28 -6.98
CA VAL A 18 4.23 22.74 -7.20
C VAL A 18 4.60 23.78 -6.12
N ILE A 19 5.70 23.52 -5.41
CA ILE A 19 6.25 24.37 -4.37
C ILE A 19 7.55 24.98 -4.90
N ARG A 20 7.66 26.31 -4.87
CA ARG A 20 8.88 27.03 -5.23
C ARG A 20 9.54 27.59 -3.97
N LEU A 21 10.69 27.07 -3.62
CA LEU A 21 11.49 27.52 -2.48
C LEU A 21 12.48 28.60 -2.95
N ARG A 22 12.35 29.83 -2.46
CA ARG A 22 13.16 30.98 -2.91
C ARG A 22 14.47 31.12 -2.15
N GLU A 23 14.54 30.65 -0.91
CA GLU A 23 15.74 30.70 -0.08
C GLU A 23 15.92 29.36 0.65
N VAL A 24 17.05 28.71 0.40
CA VAL A 24 17.48 27.52 1.10
C VAL A 24 18.83 27.87 1.71
N ASP A 25 18.86 28.00 3.05
CA ASP A 25 20.13 28.17 3.77
C ASP A 25 20.93 26.90 3.59
N GLY A 26 22.12 27.01 2.98
CA GLY A 26 22.98 25.87 2.67
C GLY A 26 23.48 25.04 3.87
N GLN A 27 22.95 25.29 5.07
CA GLN A 27 23.35 24.58 6.31
C GLN A 27 22.33 23.53 6.78
N SER A 28 21.07 23.58 6.33
CA SER A 28 20.05 22.62 6.74
C SER A 28 19.92 21.49 5.74
N ARG A 29 20.22 20.25 6.14
CA ARG A 29 20.06 19.06 5.28
C ARG A 29 18.59 18.68 5.05
N VAL A 30 17.67 19.21 5.85
CA VAL A 30 16.24 18.88 5.80
C VAL A 30 15.43 20.15 5.95
N ILE A 31 14.56 20.42 4.98
CA ILE A 31 13.60 21.51 5.05
C ILE A 31 12.20 20.96 5.32
N LYS A 32 11.48 21.57 6.26
CA LYS A 32 10.08 21.32 6.49
C LYS A 32 9.26 22.45 5.89
N TYR A 33 8.34 22.16 5.00
CA TYR A 33 7.49 23.12 4.32
C TYR A 33 6.02 22.74 4.49
N LEU A 34 5.18 23.72 4.83
CA LEU A 34 3.73 23.54 4.88
C LEU A 34 3.16 23.76 3.47
N CYS A 35 2.55 22.73 2.89
CA CYS A 35 1.92 22.85 1.57
C CYS A 35 0.69 23.78 1.64
N SER A 36 0.69 24.85 0.88
CA SER A 36 -0.41 25.83 0.85
C SER A 36 -1.74 25.29 0.33
N LYS A 37 -1.72 24.15 -0.39
CA LYS A 37 -2.90 23.54 -0.98
C LYS A 37 -3.55 22.49 -0.07
N CYS A 38 -2.77 21.57 0.53
CA CYS A 38 -3.30 20.51 1.37
C CYS A 38 -3.00 20.69 2.86
N GLN A 39 -2.25 21.74 3.24
CA GLN A 39 -1.84 22.05 4.61
C GLN A 39 -1.02 20.96 5.32
N GLU A 40 -0.46 20.03 4.56
CA GLU A 40 0.42 18.99 5.08
C GLU A 40 1.87 19.45 5.13
N ILE A 41 2.61 18.98 6.15
CA ILE A 41 4.04 19.29 6.31
C ILE A 41 4.84 18.35 5.39
N VAL A 42 5.50 18.94 4.39
CA VAL A 42 6.40 18.24 3.48
C VAL A 42 7.83 18.34 3.99
N ARG A 43 8.52 17.22 4.17
CA ARG A 43 9.95 17.17 4.46
C ARG A 43 10.72 17.02 3.15
N ILE A 44 11.71 17.88 2.96
CA ILE A 44 12.56 17.90 1.77
C ILE A 44 14.01 17.70 2.22
N ASP A 45 14.62 16.59 1.84
CA ASP A 45 16.02 16.31 2.12
C ASP A 45 16.88 16.89 0.99
N LEU A 46 17.76 17.83 1.35
CA LEU A 46 18.70 18.45 0.41
C LEU A 46 20.00 17.65 0.42
N VAL A 47 20.10 16.66 -0.45
CA VAL A 47 21.37 15.99 -0.73
C VAL A 47 22.10 16.81 -1.81
N GLN A 48 23.28 17.33 -1.51
CA GLN A 48 24.15 17.93 -2.51
C GLN A 48 24.82 16.80 -3.29
N ASP A 49 24.25 16.42 -4.43
CA ASP A 49 24.98 15.66 -5.43
C ASP A 49 25.89 16.59 -6.21
N GLU A 50 27.19 16.44 -6.02
CA GLU A 50 28.18 17.02 -6.94
C GLU A 50 27.98 16.45 -8.33
N VAL A 51 27.64 17.35 -9.26
CA VAL A 51 27.55 17.04 -10.68
C VAL A 51 28.94 16.72 -11.20
N LYS A 52 29.31 15.44 -11.25
CA LYS A 52 30.36 14.94 -12.15
C LYS A 52 29.68 14.40 -13.41
N SER A 53 29.84 15.16 -14.49
CA SER A 53 29.52 14.75 -15.85
C SER A 53 30.33 13.52 -16.24
N SER A 54 29.70 12.35 -16.29
CA SER A 54 30.13 11.23 -17.12
C SER A 54 28.90 10.40 -17.52
N SER A 55 28.72 10.36 -18.83
CA SER A 55 27.74 9.60 -19.58
C SER A 55 27.78 8.11 -19.22
N SER A 56 26.70 7.59 -18.64
CA SER A 56 26.25 6.20 -18.78
C SER A 56 24.78 6.11 -18.31
N PRO A 57 23.86 5.58 -19.09
CA PRO A 57 22.47 5.43 -18.70
C PRO A 57 22.29 4.09 -17.97
N ASP A 58 22.77 3.99 -16.74
CA ASP A 58 22.49 2.83 -15.87
C ASP A 58 22.79 3.20 -14.41
N SER A 59 22.07 4.14 -13.85
CA SER A 59 21.93 4.21 -12.40
C SER A 59 20.49 3.88 -12.04
N PHE A 60 20.29 2.63 -11.69
CA PHE A 60 19.12 2.09 -11.04
C PHE A 60 18.64 3.06 -9.96
N ALA A 61 17.60 3.84 -10.25
CA ALA A 61 16.70 4.27 -9.21
C ALA A 61 16.28 2.98 -8.50
N LYS A 62 16.74 2.79 -7.27
CA LYS A 62 16.23 1.76 -6.37
C LYS A 62 14.75 2.10 -6.20
N THR A 63 13.93 1.58 -7.10
CA THR A 63 12.50 1.54 -6.91
C THR A 63 12.32 0.69 -5.66
N GLU A 64 12.13 1.34 -4.52
CA GLU A 64 11.62 0.64 -3.35
C GLU A 64 10.34 -0.02 -3.84
N HIS A 65 10.42 -1.32 -4.03
CA HIS A 65 9.29 -2.12 -4.50
C HIS A 65 8.24 -2.03 -3.40
N ARG A 66 7.29 -1.12 -3.58
CA ARG A 66 6.17 -0.99 -2.64
C ARG A 66 5.44 -2.30 -2.61
N ARG A 67 5.22 -2.83 -1.42
CA ARG A 67 4.45 -4.05 -1.26
C ARG A 67 3.04 -3.84 -1.78
N LYS A 68 2.58 -4.78 -2.57
CA LYS A 68 1.28 -4.75 -3.24
C LYS A 68 0.27 -5.54 -2.42
N ILE A 69 -0.84 -4.93 -2.04
CA ILE A 69 -1.88 -5.54 -1.22
C ILE A 69 -3.19 -5.57 -1.98
N LEU A 70 -3.79 -6.75 -2.11
CA LEU A 70 -5.12 -6.89 -2.67
C LEU A 70 -6.17 -6.77 -1.56
N VAL A 71 -7.18 -5.94 -1.77
CA VAL A 71 -8.37 -5.79 -0.92
C VAL A 71 -9.58 -6.32 -1.69
N ALA A 72 -10.10 -7.46 -1.29
CA ALA A 72 -11.26 -8.12 -1.88
C ALA A 72 -12.44 -8.08 -0.90
N ASP A 73 -13.44 -7.26 -1.19
CA ASP A 73 -14.64 -7.05 -0.36
C ASP A 73 -15.76 -6.49 -1.25
N ASP A 74 -16.98 -7.00 -1.16
CA ASP A 74 -18.11 -6.52 -1.95
C ASP A 74 -18.66 -5.17 -1.46
N THR A 75 -18.41 -4.84 -0.19
CA THR A 75 -18.85 -3.60 0.43
C THR A 75 -17.93 -2.44 0.06
N VAL A 76 -18.40 -1.56 -0.81
CA VAL A 76 -17.62 -0.39 -1.30
C VAL A 76 -17.01 0.42 -0.16
N THR A 77 -17.74 0.64 0.92
CA THR A 77 -17.26 1.44 2.06
C THR A 77 -16.08 0.77 2.76
N VAL A 78 -16.14 -0.53 3.03
CA VAL A 78 -15.06 -1.31 3.66
C VAL A 78 -13.82 -1.28 2.76
N ARG A 79 -14.00 -1.57 1.47
CA ARG A 79 -12.94 -1.57 0.47
C ARG A 79 -12.23 -0.21 0.39
N LYS A 80 -12.98 0.90 0.34
CA LYS A 80 -12.42 2.26 0.29
C LYS A 80 -11.69 2.67 1.57
N ILE A 81 -12.19 2.28 2.75
CA ILE A 81 -11.51 2.52 4.03
C ILE A 81 -10.18 1.78 4.06
N ALA A 82 -10.18 0.48 3.72
CA ALA A 82 -8.97 -0.33 3.69
C ALA A 82 -7.95 0.24 2.70
N ALA A 83 -8.37 0.53 1.46
CA ALA A 83 -7.51 1.10 0.43
C ALA A 83 -6.90 2.43 0.85
N HIS A 84 -7.68 3.32 1.47
CA HIS A 84 -7.19 4.61 1.95
C HIS A 84 -6.11 4.45 3.05
N LEU A 85 -6.37 3.60 4.04
CA LEU A 85 -5.42 3.34 5.14
C LEU A 85 -4.10 2.77 4.62
N LEU A 86 -4.18 1.77 3.75
CA LEU A 86 -3.01 1.09 3.19
C LEU A 86 -2.19 2.00 2.27
N THR A 87 -2.86 2.75 1.38
CA THR A 87 -2.17 3.70 0.49
C THR A 87 -1.50 4.82 1.29
N SER A 88 -2.15 5.31 2.36
CA SER A 88 -1.57 6.31 3.26
C SER A 88 -0.33 5.78 3.99
N ALA A 89 -0.26 4.48 4.25
CA ALA A 89 0.89 3.80 4.85
C ALA A 89 1.99 3.43 3.84
N GLY A 90 1.80 3.75 2.55
CA GLY A 90 2.81 3.56 1.51
C GLY A 90 2.74 2.25 0.73
N TYR A 91 1.67 1.47 0.89
CA TYR A 91 1.42 0.26 0.11
C TYR A 91 0.77 0.58 -1.24
N ASP A 92 1.02 -0.25 -2.26
CA ASP A 92 0.26 -0.26 -3.50
C ASP A 92 -0.97 -1.15 -3.31
N VAL A 93 -2.16 -0.63 -3.65
CA VAL A 93 -3.42 -1.32 -3.35
C VAL A 93 -4.14 -1.69 -4.63
N LEU A 94 -4.53 -2.96 -4.72
CA LEU A 94 -5.45 -3.51 -5.70
C LEU A 94 -6.81 -3.68 -5.03
N GLU A 95 -7.90 -3.38 -5.75
CA GLU A 95 -9.27 -3.52 -5.24
C GLU A 95 -10.04 -4.53 -6.08
N ALA A 96 -10.74 -5.46 -5.41
CA ALA A 96 -11.68 -6.39 -6.03
C ALA A 96 -13.05 -6.31 -5.36
N GLU A 97 -14.11 -6.29 -6.15
CA GLU A 97 -15.49 -6.22 -5.66
C GLU A 97 -16.19 -7.58 -5.54
N ASP A 98 -15.58 -8.63 -6.07
CA ASP A 98 -16.06 -10.00 -5.98
C ASP A 98 -14.89 -11.00 -6.04
N GLY A 99 -15.21 -12.28 -5.74
CA GLY A 99 -14.19 -13.32 -5.68
C GLY A 99 -13.56 -13.67 -7.03
N ARG A 100 -14.29 -13.48 -8.16
CA ARG A 100 -13.74 -13.72 -9.49
C ARG A 100 -12.68 -12.69 -9.84
N GLN A 101 -12.98 -11.41 -9.63
CA GLN A 101 -12.02 -10.33 -9.82
C GLN A 101 -10.82 -10.48 -8.89
N ALA A 102 -11.05 -10.88 -7.63
CA ALA A 102 -9.97 -11.15 -6.69
C ALA A 102 -9.02 -12.22 -7.21
N LEU A 103 -9.53 -13.34 -7.70
CA LEU A 103 -8.72 -14.44 -8.23
C LEU A 103 -7.93 -14.02 -9.48
N GLU A 104 -8.55 -13.26 -10.39
CA GLU A 104 -7.90 -12.71 -11.58
C GLU A 104 -6.73 -11.80 -11.22
N LEU A 105 -6.94 -10.87 -10.26
CA LEU A 105 -5.90 -9.97 -9.78
C LEU A 105 -4.76 -10.71 -9.08
N VAL A 106 -5.06 -11.75 -8.29
CA VAL A 106 -4.03 -12.57 -7.65
C VAL A 106 -3.14 -13.26 -8.70
N GLN A 107 -3.73 -13.78 -9.77
CA GLN A 107 -3.00 -14.49 -10.84
C GLN A 107 -2.12 -13.56 -11.68
N ASN A 108 -2.58 -12.35 -11.95
CA ASN A 108 -1.90 -11.41 -12.84
C ASN A 108 -0.91 -10.49 -12.12
N GLU A 109 -1.24 -10.07 -10.91
CA GLU A 109 -0.54 -9.01 -10.19
C GLU A 109 0.38 -9.51 -9.07
N HIS A 110 0.23 -10.76 -8.65
CA HIS A 110 1.03 -11.41 -7.60
C HIS A 110 1.18 -10.54 -6.34
N PRO A 111 0.10 -10.23 -5.60
CA PRO A 111 0.17 -9.38 -4.41
C PRO A 111 1.00 -10.02 -3.29
N ASP A 112 1.63 -9.19 -2.46
CA ASP A 112 2.40 -9.61 -1.28
C ASP A 112 1.49 -10.01 -0.09
N LEU A 113 0.25 -9.54 -0.09
CA LEU A 113 -0.77 -9.85 0.92
C LEU A 113 -2.16 -9.73 0.31
N ILE A 114 -3.07 -10.59 0.72
CA ILE A 114 -4.48 -10.56 0.32
C ILE A 114 -5.35 -10.33 1.55
N LEU A 115 -6.14 -9.24 1.55
CA LEU A 115 -7.25 -9.02 2.46
C LEU A 115 -8.50 -9.56 1.78
N LEU A 116 -9.15 -10.56 2.40
CA LEU A 116 -10.21 -11.33 1.75
C LEU A 116 -11.46 -11.38 2.63
N ASP A 117 -12.56 -10.84 2.10
CA ASP A 117 -13.88 -11.09 2.66
C ASP A 117 -14.36 -12.51 2.32
N LEU A 118 -15.07 -13.13 3.25
CA LEU A 118 -15.63 -14.47 3.06
C LEU A 118 -16.94 -14.45 2.26
N LEU A 119 -17.72 -13.40 2.42
CA LEU A 119 -19.09 -13.30 1.87
C LEU A 119 -19.11 -12.30 0.70
N MET A 120 -18.80 -12.78 -0.48
CA MET A 120 -18.85 -11.98 -1.72
C MET A 120 -19.78 -12.63 -2.74
N PRO A 121 -20.39 -11.84 -3.65
CA PRO A 121 -21.19 -12.34 -4.76
C PRO A 121 -20.33 -13.08 -5.79
N LYS A 122 -20.98 -13.87 -6.65
CA LYS A 122 -20.40 -14.64 -7.76
C LYS A 122 -19.45 -15.76 -7.30
N MET A 123 -18.50 -15.48 -6.43
CA MET A 123 -17.52 -16.42 -5.90
C MET A 123 -17.19 -16.04 -4.46
N THR A 124 -17.40 -16.95 -3.51
CA THR A 124 -17.16 -16.70 -2.09
C THR A 124 -15.66 -16.62 -1.77
N GLY A 125 -15.30 -15.96 -0.65
CA GLY A 125 -13.90 -15.94 -0.20
C GLY A 125 -13.34 -17.32 0.11
N PHE A 126 -14.20 -18.28 0.51
CA PHE A 126 -13.80 -19.69 0.66
C PHE A 126 -13.37 -20.33 -0.67
N ASP A 127 -14.11 -20.03 -1.74
CA ASP A 127 -13.77 -20.52 -3.07
C ASP A 127 -12.50 -19.88 -3.58
N VAL A 128 -12.32 -18.57 -3.39
CA VAL A 128 -11.10 -17.83 -3.72
C VAL A 128 -9.89 -18.45 -2.99
N LEU A 129 -10.00 -18.65 -1.67
CA LEU A 129 -8.94 -19.27 -0.87
C LEU A 129 -8.55 -20.63 -1.41
N ARG A 130 -9.54 -21.49 -1.71
CA ARG A 130 -9.31 -22.82 -2.26
C ARG A 130 -8.61 -22.79 -3.63
N GLU A 131 -8.99 -21.85 -4.50
CA GLU A 131 -8.38 -21.73 -5.82
C GLU A 131 -6.95 -21.16 -5.72
N ILE A 132 -6.69 -20.16 -4.88
CA ILE A 132 -5.34 -19.62 -4.65
C ILE A 132 -4.38 -20.70 -4.20
N LYS A 133 -4.79 -21.58 -3.29
CA LYS A 133 -3.95 -22.68 -2.77
C LYS A 133 -3.56 -23.74 -3.82
N LYS A 134 -4.21 -23.74 -5.00
CA LYS A 134 -3.87 -24.60 -6.14
C LYS A 134 -2.83 -23.98 -7.09
N ILE A 135 -2.55 -22.69 -6.96
CA ILE A 135 -1.69 -21.94 -7.87
C ILE A 135 -0.28 -21.81 -7.27
N ASP A 136 0.69 -22.54 -7.78
CA ASP A 136 2.04 -22.65 -7.22
C ASP A 136 2.72 -21.29 -6.94
N ARG A 137 2.50 -20.31 -7.81
CA ARG A 137 3.14 -18.98 -7.69
C ARG A 137 2.61 -18.13 -6.54
N VAL A 138 1.38 -18.38 -6.09
CA VAL A 138 0.68 -17.51 -5.11
C VAL A 138 0.13 -18.29 -3.91
N LYS A 139 0.28 -19.61 -3.87
CA LYS A 139 -0.23 -20.45 -2.76
C LYS A 139 0.34 -20.07 -1.40
N GLU A 140 1.55 -19.51 -1.38
CA GLU A 140 2.23 -19.06 -0.16
C GLU A 140 1.93 -17.60 0.18
N THR A 141 1.25 -16.86 -0.70
CA THR A 141 0.85 -15.49 -0.40
C THR A 141 0.00 -15.47 0.87
N PRO A 142 0.37 -14.68 1.89
CA PRO A 142 -0.39 -14.59 3.12
C PRO A 142 -1.78 -14.01 2.86
N ILE A 143 -2.78 -14.59 3.52
CA ILE A 143 -4.18 -14.18 3.41
C ILE A 143 -4.68 -13.77 4.78
N LEU A 144 -5.12 -12.53 4.92
CA LEU A 144 -5.79 -11.99 6.09
C LEU A 144 -7.29 -11.95 5.81
N ILE A 145 -8.06 -12.74 6.56
CA ILE A 145 -9.52 -12.78 6.41
C ILE A 145 -10.16 -11.58 7.09
N MET A 146 -11.02 -10.87 6.37
CA MET A 146 -11.88 -9.82 6.92
C MET A 146 -13.32 -10.33 7.00
N SER A 147 -13.94 -10.25 8.16
CA SER A 147 -15.34 -10.67 8.34
C SER A 147 -16.01 -9.88 9.45
N GLY A 148 -17.32 -9.68 9.34
CA GLY A 148 -18.14 -9.10 10.42
C GLY A 148 -18.61 -10.12 11.45
N VAL A 149 -18.44 -11.42 11.18
CA VAL A 149 -18.86 -12.49 12.11
C VAL A 149 -17.91 -13.68 12.01
N PHE A 150 -17.31 -14.05 13.13
CA PHE A 150 -16.47 -15.24 13.25
C PHE A 150 -17.15 -16.32 14.09
N LYS A 151 -17.60 -17.39 13.43
CA LYS A 151 -18.05 -18.60 14.11
C LYS A 151 -16.87 -19.54 14.32
N LYS A 152 -16.84 -20.27 15.43
CA LYS A 152 -15.74 -21.16 15.80
C LYS A 152 -15.39 -22.16 14.70
N ASP A 153 -16.38 -22.84 14.14
CA ASP A 153 -16.18 -23.86 13.10
C ASP A 153 -15.53 -23.27 11.83
N VAL A 154 -15.88 -22.01 11.52
CA VAL A 154 -15.28 -21.26 10.39
C VAL A 154 -13.83 -20.91 10.68
N LEU A 155 -13.53 -20.47 11.89
CA LEU A 155 -12.16 -20.16 12.32
C LEU A 155 -11.25 -21.38 12.25
N ASP A 156 -11.72 -22.53 12.78
CA ASP A 156 -10.99 -23.79 12.77
C ASP A 156 -10.68 -24.24 11.33
N PHE A 157 -11.66 -24.13 10.43
CA PHE A 157 -11.47 -24.43 9.01
C PHE A 157 -10.42 -23.51 8.35
N LEU A 158 -10.50 -22.21 8.56
CA LEU A 158 -9.61 -21.23 7.97
C LEU A 158 -8.17 -21.35 8.49
N GLN A 159 -8.02 -21.66 9.80
CA GLN A 159 -6.71 -21.95 10.39
C GLN A 159 -6.07 -23.18 9.74
N ALA A 160 -6.85 -24.25 9.57
CA ALA A 160 -6.40 -25.46 8.87
C ALA A 160 -6.03 -25.20 7.40
N ALA A 161 -6.69 -24.22 6.75
CA ALA A 161 -6.37 -23.78 5.39
C ALA A 161 -5.13 -22.87 5.31
N GLY A 162 -4.49 -22.56 6.44
CA GLY A 162 -3.24 -21.79 6.49
C GLY A 162 -3.42 -20.31 6.17
N VAL A 163 -4.48 -19.68 6.68
CA VAL A 163 -4.61 -18.21 6.59
C VAL A 163 -3.67 -17.53 7.60
N ALA A 164 -3.16 -16.35 7.25
CA ALA A 164 -2.21 -15.60 8.06
C ALA A 164 -2.85 -14.93 9.29
N GLY A 165 -4.18 -14.75 9.29
CA GLY A 165 -4.90 -14.16 10.41
C GLY A 165 -6.32 -13.75 10.10
N PHE A 166 -6.92 -13.08 11.07
CA PHE A 166 -8.31 -12.62 11.02
C PHE A 166 -8.41 -11.16 11.45
N LEU A 167 -9.30 -10.40 10.81
CA LEU A 167 -9.60 -9.02 11.12
C LEU A 167 -11.12 -8.81 11.13
N ASP A 168 -11.64 -8.28 12.23
CA ASP A 168 -13.03 -7.86 12.31
C ASP A 168 -13.23 -6.58 11.48
N LYS A 169 -14.22 -6.59 10.59
CA LYS A 169 -14.55 -5.41 9.76
C LYS A 169 -14.92 -4.18 10.59
N GLU A 170 -15.48 -4.36 11.78
CA GLU A 170 -15.77 -3.25 12.69
C GLU A 170 -14.50 -2.58 13.24
N GLN A 171 -13.40 -3.35 13.35
CA GLN A 171 -12.11 -2.87 13.86
C GLN A 171 -11.11 -2.50 12.76
N ILE A 172 -11.56 -2.39 11.51
CA ILE A 172 -10.68 -2.17 10.36
C ILE A 172 -9.82 -0.91 10.52
N LYS A 173 -10.40 0.19 11.04
CA LYS A 173 -9.70 1.47 11.22
C LYS A 173 -8.58 1.40 12.23
N ASP A 174 -8.75 0.62 13.28
CA ASP A 174 -7.83 0.59 14.43
C ASP A 174 -6.78 -0.52 14.30
N SER A 175 -7.14 -1.62 13.64
CA SER A 175 -6.33 -2.85 13.68
C SER A 175 -5.70 -3.24 12.35
N LEU A 176 -6.19 -2.74 11.20
CA LEU A 176 -5.74 -3.16 9.87
C LEU A 176 -4.23 -3.00 9.68
N LEU A 177 -3.72 -1.79 9.88
CA LEU A 177 -2.31 -1.51 9.62
C LEU A 177 -1.38 -2.32 10.52
N PHE A 178 -1.73 -2.48 11.78
CA PHE A 178 -0.97 -3.30 12.72
C PHE A 178 -0.90 -4.77 12.27
N ARG A 179 -2.05 -5.35 11.85
CA ARG A 179 -2.10 -6.74 11.36
C ARG A 179 -1.30 -6.93 10.08
N VAL A 180 -1.44 -6.01 9.13
CA VAL A 180 -0.70 -6.03 7.87
C VAL A 180 0.80 -5.97 8.12
N GLN A 181 1.26 -5.07 8.99
CA GLN A 181 2.67 -4.96 9.34
C GLN A 181 3.22 -6.22 10.01
N GLN A 182 2.47 -6.82 10.94
CA GLN A 182 2.86 -8.08 11.56
C GLN A 182 3.04 -9.21 10.54
N ILE A 183 2.09 -9.36 9.61
CA ILE A 183 2.13 -10.43 8.60
C ILE A 183 3.28 -10.21 7.61
N LEU A 184 3.50 -8.97 7.16
CA LEU A 184 4.54 -8.66 6.18
C LEU A 184 5.96 -8.56 6.77
N ALA A 185 6.11 -8.58 8.09
CA ALA A 185 7.40 -8.60 8.80
C ALA A 185 7.86 -10.02 9.17
N ALA A 186 6.97 -11.02 9.11
CA ALA A 186 7.24 -12.42 9.41
C ALA A 186 7.91 -13.12 8.24
#